data_8334bab83ecd0e36352ccce0316de329
#
_entry.id   8334bab83ecd0e36352ccce0316de329
#
_cell.length_a   1.000
_cell.length_b   1.000
_cell.length_c   1.000
_cell.angle_alpha   90.00
_cell.angle_beta   90.00
_cell.angle_gamma   90.00
#
_symmetry.space_group_name_H-M   'P 1'
#
loop_
_entity.id
_entity.type
_entity.pdbx_description
1 polymer ?
#
loop_
_entity_poly.entity_id
_entity_poly.type
_entity_poly.pdbx_seq_one_letter_code
_entity_poly.pdbx_strand_id
1 'polypeptide(L)'
;ETKEFLSATKVSDDAFQYLVKYFEKQDEPTIICMFGDHHPSIETEFYETLLGKKQSDWGLEEIQKRYATPFIIWANYDIEEAKEVSISNNYLENMLLKQAGITLPLYNQYIEKVSQDIPAMNVNGYMDMNGKWHNYGDSESKTVSSLLHNYEILQYGYYSDSDKTTMKKLFQWK
;
A
#
# COMPACT_ATOMS: atom_id res chain seq x y z
N GLU A 1 11.34 -17.19 -17.22
CA GLU A 1 10.48 -16.57 -16.19
C GLU A 1 10.49 -15.04 -16.24
N THR A 2 11.65 -14.34 -16.11
CA THR A 2 11.71 -12.87 -16.17
C THR A 2 11.14 -12.29 -17.46
N LYS A 3 11.48 -12.88 -18.63
CA LYS A 3 10.94 -12.45 -19.93
C LYS A 3 9.43 -12.63 -20.03
N GLU A 4 8.92 -13.72 -19.50
CA GLU A 4 7.48 -14.02 -19.47
C GLU A 4 6.75 -13.04 -18.57
N PHE A 5 7.32 -12.73 -17.39
CA PHE A 5 6.80 -11.70 -16.50
C PHE A 5 6.72 -10.32 -17.16
N LEU A 6 7.79 -9.87 -17.83
CA LEU A 6 7.81 -8.59 -18.53
C LEU A 6 6.76 -8.57 -19.68
N SER A 7 6.56 -9.69 -20.36
CA SER A 7 5.52 -9.81 -21.39
C SER A 7 4.12 -9.72 -20.78
N ALA A 8 3.88 -10.36 -19.64
CA ALA A 8 2.60 -10.29 -18.93
C ALA A 8 2.33 -8.88 -18.39
N THR A 9 3.35 -8.21 -17.85
CA THR A 9 3.27 -6.80 -17.41
C THR A 9 2.86 -5.88 -18.57
N LYS A 10 3.43 -6.09 -19.77
CA LYS A 10 3.04 -5.31 -20.94
C LYS A 10 1.57 -5.52 -21.31
N VAL A 11 1.06 -6.74 -21.23
CA VAL A 11 -0.37 -7.02 -21.49
C VAL A 11 -1.26 -6.32 -20.47
N SER A 12 -0.86 -6.30 -19.18
CA SER A 12 -1.58 -5.59 -18.13
C SER A 12 -1.58 -4.08 -18.35
N ASP A 13 -0.46 -3.51 -18.79
CA ASP A 13 -0.32 -2.09 -19.14
C ASP A 13 -1.25 -1.72 -20.31
N ASP A 14 -1.26 -2.52 -21.38
CA ASP A 14 -2.16 -2.32 -22.52
C ASP A 14 -3.64 -2.42 -22.12
N ALA A 15 -4.00 -3.34 -21.23
CA ALA A 15 -5.35 -3.49 -20.70
C ALA A 15 -5.75 -2.28 -19.84
N PHE A 16 -4.85 -1.78 -18.99
CA PHE A 16 -5.09 -0.58 -18.21
C PHE A 16 -5.25 0.66 -19.09
N GLN A 17 -4.41 0.82 -20.11
CA GLN A 17 -4.55 1.90 -21.09
C GLN A 17 -5.91 1.85 -21.82
N TYR A 18 -6.39 0.65 -22.18
CA TYR A 18 -7.71 0.48 -22.77
C TYR A 18 -8.82 0.93 -21.82
N LEU A 19 -8.73 0.55 -20.54
CA LEU A 19 -9.68 0.93 -19.50
C LEU A 19 -9.73 2.45 -19.32
N VAL A 20 -8.57 3.09 -19.20
CA VAL A 20 -8.45 4.56 -19.10
C VAL A 20 -9.12 5.25 -20.30
N LYS A 21 -8.78 4.85 -21.53
CA LYS A 21 -9.36 5.42 -22.75
C LYS A 21 -10.88 5.23 -22.88
N TYR A 22 -11.41 4.19 -22.24
CA TYR A 22 -12.85 3.96 -22.20
C TYR A 22 -13.51 4.95 -21.24
N PHE A 23 -13.03 5.04 -19.98
CA PHE A 23 -13.62 5.89 -18.95
C PHE A 23 -13.35 7.39 -19.15
N GLU A 24 -12.27 7.76 -19.82
CA GLU A 24 -12.00 9.16 -20.22
C GLU A 24 -13.13 9.79 -21.04
N LYS A 25 -13.93 8.97 -21.71
CA LYS A 25 -15.05 9.42 -22.58
C LYS A 25 -16.43 9.30 -21.90
N GLN A 26 -16.47 8.88 -20.65
CA GLN A 26 -17.72 8.75 -19.91
C GLN A 26 -17.97 10.02 -19.11
N ASP A 27 -19.26 10.43 -19.04
CA ASP A 27 -19.69 11.60 -18.25
C ASP A 27 -19.80 11.26 -16.75
N GLU A 28 -19.92 9.98 -16.39
CA GLU A 28 -20.01 9.55 -15.00
C GLU A 28 -18.65 9.66 -14.31
N PRO A 29 -18.54 10.39 -13.18
CA PRO A 29 -17.28 10.51 -12.44
C PRO A 29 -16.75 9.12 -12.04
N THR A 30 -15.59 8.79 -12.57
CA THR A 30 -14.95 7.48 -12.38
C THR A 30 -13.52 7.66 -11.90
N ILE A 31 -13.15 6.92 -10.84
CA ILE A 31 -11.79 6.80 -10.36
C ILE A 31 -11.34 5.35 -10.41
N ILE A 32 -10.11 5.11 -10.85
CA ILE A 32 -9.53 3.78 -11.00
C ILE A 32 -8.23 3.73 -10.20
N CYS A 33 -8.09 2.71 -9.36
CA CYS A 33 -6.84 2.38 -8.69
C CYS A 33 -6.32 1.03 -9.22
N MET A 34 -5.17 1.05 -9.87
CA MET A 34 -4.44 -0.16 -10.26
C MET A 34 -3.21 -0.30 -9.38
N PHE A 35 -2.97 -1.48 -8.82
CA PHE A 35 -1.81 -1.75 -7.98
C PHE A 35 -1.34 -3.20 -8.14
N GLY A 36 -0.05 -3.43 -7.87
CA GLY A 36 0.51 -4.77 -7.74
C GLY A 36 0.25 -5.31 -6.33
N ASP A 37 -0.19 -6.54 -6.22
CA ASP A 37 -0.42 -7.24 -4.96
C ASP A 37 0.88 -7.78 -4.35
N HIS A 38 1.77 -8.30 -5.19
CA HIS A 38 3.10 -8.81 -4.83
C HIS A 38 4.02 -8.91 -6.06
N HIS A 39 5.31 -9.07 -5.81
CA HIS A 39 6.27 -9.43 -6.87
C HIS A 39 6.08 -10.88 -7.33
N PRO A 40 6.41 -11.18 -8.59
CA PRO A 40 6.44 -12.56 -9.07
C PRO A 40 7.53 -13.37 -8.37
N SER A 41 7.36 -14.69 -8.36
CA SER A 41 8.40 -15.62 -7.92
C SER A 41 9.48 -15.69 -9.01
N ILE A 42 10.52 -14.86 -8.88
CA ILE A 42 11.70 -14.85 -9.76
C ILE A 42 12.90 -15.31 -8.94
N GLU A 43 13.87 -15.90 -9.63
CA GLU A 43 15.11 -16.41 -9.01
C GLU A 43 15.84 -15.30 -8.23
N THR A 44 16.42 -15.68 -7.10
CA THR A 44 17.16 -14.76 -6.22
C THR A 44 18.31 -14.06 -6.96
N GLU A 45 18.99 -14.78 -7.86
CA GLU A 45 20.10 -14.26 -8.66
C GLU A 45 19.73 -13.06 -9.52
N PHE A 46 18.46 -12.98 -9.97
CA PHE A 46 17.95 -11.80 -10.67
C PHE A 46 17.96 -10.57 -9.74
N TYR A 47 17.46 -10.73 -8.52
CA TYR A 47 17.46 -9.63 -7.54
C TYR A 47 18.86 -9.26 -7.07
N GLU A 48 19.75 -10.24 -6.90
CA GLU A 48 21.15 -9.98 -6.57
C GLU A 48 21.84 -9.16 -7.65
N THR A 49 21.56 -9.48 -8.92
CA THR A 49 22.08 -8.72 -10.06
C THR A 49 21.51 -7.30 -10.10
N LEU A 50 20.20 -7.15 -9.88
CA LEU A 50 19.52 -5.86 -9.90
C LEU A 50 19.99 -4.93 -8.76
N LEU A 51 20.19 -5.50 -7.57
CA LEU A 51 20.62 -4.76 -6.38
C LEU A 51 22.16 -4.63 -6.29
N GLY A 52 22.91 -5.38 -7.10
CA GLY A 52 24.37 -5.41 -7.04
C GLY A 52 24.93 -6.00 -5.74
N LYS A 53 24.15 -6.85 -5.04
CA LYS A 53 24.44 -7.31 -3.69
C LYS A 53 23.91 -8.72 -3.47
N LYS A 54 24.70 -9.59 -2.82
CA LYS A 54 24.25 -10.94 -2.47
C LYS A 54 23.12 -10.91 -1.43
N GLN A 55 22.20 -11.85 -1.50
CA GLN A 55 21.08 -11.96 -0.55
C GLN A 55 21.55 -12.06 0.91
N SER A 56 22.67 -12.76 1.16
CA SER A 56 23.26 -12.85 2.50
C SER A 56 23.64 -11.51 3.12
N ASP A 57 23.84 -10.50 2.28
CA ASP A 57 24.34 -9.18 2.67
C ASP A 57 23.22 -8.11 2.63
N TRP A 58 21.97 -8.52 2.36
CA TRP A 58 20.84 -7.61 2.33
C TRP A 58 20.48 -7.14 3.74
N GLY A 59 20.39 -5.84 3.89
CA GLY A 59 19.76 -5.20 5.03
C GLY A 59 18.26 -5.03 4.83
N LEU A 60 17.62 -4.38 5.79
CA LEU A 60 16.17 -4.16 5.76
C LEU A 60 15.73 -3.38 4.50
N GLU A 61 16.50 -2.42 4.02
CA GLU A 61 16.20 -1.63 2.83
C GLU A 61 16.14 -2.48 1.54
N GLU A 62 17.11 -3.40 1.36
CA GLU A 62 17.09 -4.31 0.21
C GLU A 62 15.93 -5.28 0.30
N ILE A 63 15.61 -5.76 1.50
CA ILE A 63 14.45 -6.62 1.74
C ILE A 63 13.18 -5.87 1.35
N GLN A 64 13.02 -4.62 1.75
CA GLN A 64 11.83 -3.82 1.44
C GLN A 64 11.63 -3.63 -0.06
N LYS A 65 12.68 -3.48 -0.86
CA LYS A 65 12.57 -3.35 -2.33
C LYS A 65 11.90 -4.56 -2.99
N ARG A 66 11.94 -5.73 -2.36
CA ARG A 66 11.21 -6.93 -2.83
C ARG A 66 9.71 -6.90 -2.55
N TYR A 67 9.24 -5.98 -1.72
CA TYR A 67 7.83 -5.82 -1.37
C TYR A 67 7.22 -4.56 -1.96
N ALA A 68 8.02 -3.75 -2.66
CA ALA A 68 7.54 -2.53 -3.30
C ALA A 68 6.93 -2.86 -4.66
N THR A 69 5.63 -2.64 -4.81
CA THR A 69 4.88 -2.80 -6.06
C THR A 69 4.36 -1.44 -6.54
N PRO A 70 4.22 -1.23 -7.85
CA PRO A 70 3.68 0.02 -8.35
C PRO A 70 2.19 0.15 -8.08
N PHE A 71 1.72 1.39 -7.94
CA PHE A 71 0.31 1.71 -8.00
C PHE A 71 0.06 2.97 -8.82
N ILE A 72 -1.13 3.08 -9.37
CA ILE A 72 -1.60 4.24 -10.14
C ILE A 72 -3.03 4.54 -9.70
N ILE A 73 -3.32 5.80 -9.40
CA ILE A 73 -4.68 6.31 -9.26
C ILE A 73 -4.95 7.25 -10.42
N TRP A 74 -6.00 6.99 -11.16
CA TRP A 74 -6.45 7.80 -12.28
C TRP A 74 -7.95 8.10 -12.15
N ALA A 75 -8.36 9.31 -12.56
CA ALA A 75 -9.77 9.68 -12.62
C ALA A 75 -10.06 10.41 -13.93
N ASN A 76 -11.33 10.37 -14.39
CA ASN A 76 -11.81 11.18 -15.51
C ASN A 76 -12.27 12.59 -15.08
N TYR A 77 -11.89 13.00 -13.88
CA TYR A 77 -12.10 14.32 -13.31
C TYR A 77 -10.84 14.79 -12.57
N ASP A 78 -10.77 16.06 -12.20
CA ASP A 78 -9.60 16.63 -11.53
C ASP A 78 -9.37 16.00 -10.16
N ILE A 79 -8.18 15.44 -9.95
CA ILE A 79 -7.68 14.92 -8.68
C ILE A 79 -6.31 15.52 -8.39
N GLU A 80 -5.89 15.50 -7.13
CA GLU A 80 -4.55 15.97 -6.75
C GLU A 80 -3.48 15.07 -7.35
N GLU A 81 -2.62 15.64 -8.19
CA GLU A 81 -1.48 14.90 -8.76
C GLU A 81 -0.37 14.72 -7.73
N ALA A 82 0.10 13.49 -7.58
CA ALA A 82 1.27 13.15 -6.78
C ALA A 82 2.14 12.14 -7.54
N LYS A 83 3.46 12.28 -7.41
CA LYS A 83 4.45 11.40 -8.03
C LYS A 83 5.41 10.86 -6.99
N GLU A 84 5.94 9.66 -7.24
CA GLU A 84 6.95 9.02 -6.39
C GLU A 84 6.48 8.81 -4.93
N VAL A 85 5.19 8.53 -4.75
CA VAL A 85 4.59 8.28 -3.44
C VAL A 85 4.91 6.86 -3.00
N SER A 86 5.51 6.72 -1.82
CA SER A 86 5.74 5.43 -1.17
C SER A 86 4.83 5.29 0.04
N ILE A 87 3.90 4.33 -0.03
CA ILE A 87 2.93 4.04 1.03
C ILE A 87 2.75 2.53 1.21
N SER A 88 2.19 2.12 2.32
CA SER A 88 1.73 0.75 2.48
C SER A 88 0.40 0.50 1.78
N ASN A 89 0.17 -0.75 1.34
CA ASN A 89 -1.09 -1.14 0.72
C ASN A 89 -2.31 -0.90 1.62
N ASN A 90 -2.17 -1.01 2.94
CA ASN A 90 -3.24 -0.73 3.89
C ASN A 90 -3.65 0.76 3.96
N TYR A 91 -2.86 1.69 3.39
CA TYR A 91 -3.19 3.11 3.27
C TYR A 91 -3.77 3.49 1.90
N LEU A 92 -3.67 2.59 0.92
CA LEU A 92 -4.06 2.86 -0.46
C LEU A 92 -5.56 3.16 -0.59
N GLU A 93 -6.40 2.45 0.16
CA GLU A 93 -7.83 2.73 0.24
C GLU A 93 -8.11 4.16 0.72
N ASN A 94 -7.41 4.61 1.78
CA ASN A 94 -7.55 5.98 2.28
C ASN A 94 -7.20 7.01 1.21
N MET A 95 -6.10 6.80 0.50
CA MET A 95 -5.67 7.67 -0.58
C MET A 95 -6.72 7.74 -1.68
N LEU A 96 -7.25 6.58 -2.11
CA LEU A 96 -8.31 6.50 -3.12
C LEU A 96 -9.58 7.23 -2.68
N LEU A 97 -10.06 6.99 -1.46
CA LEU A 97 -11.27 7.61 -0.93
C LEU A 97 -11.14 9.13 -0.81
N LYS A 98 -9.98 9.62 -0.39
CA LYS A 98 -9.69 11.07 -0.32
C LYS A 98 -9.70 11.71 -1.71
N GLN A 99 -9.08 11.08 -2.70
CA GLN A 99 -9.10 11.55 -4.08
C GLN A 99 -10.52 11.53 -4.69
N ALA A 100 -11.35 10.59 -4.26
CA ALA A 100 -12.76 10.53 -4.64
C ALA A 100 -13.66 11.52 -3.87
N GLY A 101 -13.11 12.31 -2.93
CA GLY A 101 -13.88 13.24 -2.09
C GLY A 101 -14.81 12.54 -1.09
N ILE A 102 -14.52 11.28 -0.75
CA ILE A 102 -15.37 10.46 0.13
C ILE A 102 -14.88 10.58 1.57
N THR A 103 -15.81 10.82 2.51
CA THR A 103 -15.52 10.89 3.95
C THR A 103 -15.04 9.53 4.46
N LEU A 104 -13.92 9.52 5.18
CA LEU A 104 -13.35 8.30 5.73
C LEU A 104 -14.18 7.73 6.89
N PRO A 105 -14.49 6.41 6.90
CA PRO A 105 -15.00 5.71 8.08
C PRO A 105 -14.04 5.81 9.26
N LEU A 106 -14.51 5.48 10.47
CA LEU A 106 -13.68 5.59 11.69
C LEU A 106 -12.40 4.75 11.63
N TYR A 107 -12.47 3.54 11.07
CA TYR A 107 -11.30 2.70 10.85
C TYR A 107 -10.28 3.42 9.96
N ASN A 108 -10.73 3.95 8.82
CA ASN A 108 -9.88 4.65 7.87
C ASN A 108 -9.30 5.95 8.45
N GLN A 109 -10.05 6.67 9.31
CA GLN A 109 -9.52 7.82 10.05
C GLN A 109 -8.38 7.41 11.00
N TYR A 110 -8.48 6.24 11.64
CA TYR A 110 -7.39 5.71 12.45
C TYR A 110 -6.18 5.34 11.58
N ILE A 111 -6.38 4.66 10.46
CA ILE A 111 -5.32 4.32 9.50
C ILE A 111 -4.64 5.58 8.97
N GLU A 112 -5.40 6.64 8.68
CA GLU A 112 -4.84 7.95 8.29
C GLU A 112 -3.94 8.53 9.39
N LYS A 113 -4.33 8.42 10.66
CA LYS A 113 -3.50 8.85 11.77
C LYS A 113 -2.22 8.03 11.89
N VAL A 114 -2.28 6.71 11.67
CA VAL A 114 -1.10 5.84 11.68
C VAL A 114 -0.12 6.25 10.58
N SER A 115 -0.62 6.55 9.38
CA SER A 115 0.22 6.91 8.24
C SER A 115 1.00 8.23 8.42
N GLN A 116 0.55 9.12 9.31
CA GLN A 116 1.23 10.36 9.63
C GLN A 116 2.56 10.17 10.37
N ASP A 117 2.70 9.10 11.15
CA ASP A 117 3.92 8.76 11.89
C ASP A 117 4.66 7.56 11.26
N ILE A 118 3.92 6.72 10.53
CA ILE A 118 4.40 5.47 9.92
C ILE A 118 3.95 5.45 8.45
N PRO A 119 4.63 6.17 7.55
CA PRO A 119 4.20 6.29 6.15
C PRO A 119 4.20 4.97 5.38
N ALA A 120 5.02 4.00 5.77
CA ALA A 120 4.98 2.66 5.19
C ALA A 120 5.29 1.58 6.23
N MET A 121 4.64 0.43 6.11
CA MET A 121 4.90 -0.75 6.93
C MET A 121 4.50 -2.03 6.21
N ASN A 122 5.15 -3.13 6.57
CA ASN A 122 4.81 -4.49 6.14
C ASN A 122 5.28 -5.51 7.19
N VAL A 123 5.26 -6.81 6.88
CA VAL A 123 5.67 -7.86 7.82
C VAL A 123 7.12 -7.78 8.28
N ASN A 124 7.99 -7.06 7.55
CA ASN A 124 9.43 -6.99 7.84
C ASN A 124 9.83 -5.73 8.63
N GLY A 125 8.95 -4.74 8.77
CA GLY A 125 9.26 -3.52 9.46
C GLY A 125 8.39 -2.34 9.06
N TYR A 126 8.75 -1.16 9.56
CA TYR A 126 8.06 0.09 9.28
C TYR A 126 9.04 1.20 8.89
N MET A 127 8.55 2.18 8.16
CA MET A 127 9.29 3.39 7.76
C MET A 127 8.90 4.55 8.68
N ASP A 128 9.88 5.30 9.16
CA ASP A 128 9.64 6.54 9.89
C ASP A 128 9.45 7.74 8.94
N MET A 129 9.12 8.90 9.51
CA MET A 129 8.90 10.16 8.78
C MET A 129 10.15 10.69 8.06
N ASN A 130 11.34 10.16 8.36
CA ASN A 130 12.59 10.49 7.67
C ASN A 130 12.88 9.54 6.50
N GLY A 131 11.98 8.60 6.21
CA GLY A 131 12.13 7.60 5.16
C GLY A 131 13.06 6.42 5.54
N LYS A 132 13.41 6.28 6.81
CA LYS A 132 14.26 5.20 7.30
C LYS A 132 13.42 4.02 7.75
N TRP A 133 13.83 2.82 7.33
CA TRP A 133 13.23 1.56 7.74
C TRP A 133 13.76 1.06 9.09
N HIS A 134 12.88 0.53 9.91
CA HIS A 134 13.13 -0.04 11.24
C HIS A 134 12.50 -1.43 11.34
N ASN A 135 13.16 -2.34 12.07
CA ASN A 135 12.49 -3.57 12.49
C ASN A 135 11.50 -3.28 13.61
N TYR A 136 10.46 -4.08 13.73
CA TYR A 136 9.56 -4.01 14.87
C TYR A 136 10.30 -4.31 16.18
N GLY A 137 10.05 -3.50 17.21
CA GLY A 137 10.70 -3.60 18.51
C GLY A 137 12.06 -2.90 18.61
N ASP A 138 12.63 -2.38 17.51
CA ASP A 138 13.90 -1.65 17.52
C ASP A 138 13.68 -0.17 17.89
N SER A 139 13.90 0.17 19.14
CA SER A 139 13.98 1.58 19.61
C SER A 139 12.76 2.46 19.21
N GLU A 140 11.57 1.88 19.19
CA GLU A 140 10.35 2.60 18.85
C GLU A 140 10.07 3.74 19.82
N SER A 141 9.62 4.88 19.30
CA SER A 141 9.05 5.92 20.13
C SER A 141 7.75 5.42 20.79
N LYS A 142 7.39 5.99 21.94
CA LYS A 142 6.13 5.64 22.62
C LYS A 142 4.90 5.84 21.71
N THR A 143 4.94 6.85 20.84
CA THR A 143 3.87 7.14 19.87
C THR A 143 3.77 6.01 18.85
N VAL A 144 4.87 5.66 18.18
CA VAL A 144 4.92 4.59 17.18
C VAL A 144 4.48 3.26 17.79
N SER A 145 5.02 2.87 18.96
CA SER A 145 4.66 1.64 19.65
C SER A 145 3.15 1.59 20.00
N SER A 146 2.57 2.71 20.46
CA SER A 146 1.13 2.78 20.73
C SER A 146 0.28 2.67 19.46
N LEU A 147 0.71 3.29 18.36
CA LEU A 147 0.00 3.21 17.08
C LEU A 147 0.03 1.78 16.52
N LEU A 148 1.18 1.13 16.53
CA LEU A 148 1.32 -0.25 16.07
C LEU A 148 0.48 -1.21 16.94
N HIS A 149 0.58 -1.10 18.26
CA HIS A 149 -0.20 -1.94 19.17
C HIS A 149 -1.71 -1.80 18.96
N ASN A 150 -2.22 -0.56 18.84
CA ASN A 150 -3.64 -0.34 18.59
C ASN A 150 -4.05 -0.87 17.19
N TYR A 151 -3.17 -0.80 16.21
CA TYR A 151 -3.41 -1.37 14.88
C TYR A 151 -3.53 -2.90 14.95
N GLU A 152 -2.66 -3.57 15.70
CA GLU A 152 -2.75 -5.02 15.96
C GLU A 152 -4.08 -5.39 16.64
N ILE A 153 -4.51 -4.61 17.64
CA ILE A 153 -5.81 -4.83 18.31
C ILE A 153 -6.97 -4.75 17.31
N LEU A 154 -6.94 -3.75 16.41
CA LEU A 154 -7.97 -3.60 15.38
C LEU A 154 -7.96 -4.76 14.37
N GLN A 155 -6.79 -5.20 13.93
CA GLN A 155 -6.68 -6.37 13.05
C GLN A 155 -7.16 -7.64 13.74
N TYR A 156 -6.73 -7.89 14.97
CA TYR A 156 -7.17 -9.04 15.76
C TYR A 156 -8.69 -9.02 15.98
N GLY A 157 -9.25 -7.87 16.34
CA GLY A 157 -10.70 -7.71 16.52
C GLY A 157 -11.48 -8.01 15.26
N TYR A 158 -10.98 -7.60 14.09
CA TYR A 158 -11.62 -7.90 12.81
C TYR A 158 -11.74 -9.40 12.53
N TYR A 159 -10.71 -10.18 12.88
CA TYR A 159 -10.69 -11.63 12.64
C TYR A 159 -11.36 -12.44 13.74
N SER A 160 -11.25 -12.00 15.01
CA SER A 160 -11.64 -12.80 16.18
C SER A 160 -12.97 -12.39 16.82
N ASP A 161 -13.51 -11.21 16.50
CA ASP A 161 -14.80 -10.74 17.06
C ASP A 161 -15.95 -11.55 16.50
N SER A 162 -16.48 -12.47 17.32
CA SER A 162 -17.60 -13.33 16.94
C SER A 162 -18.91 -12.57 16.73
N ASP A 163 -19.13 -11.47 17.44
CA ASP A 163 -20.34 -10.64 17.30
C ASP A 163 -20.22 -9.59 16.21
N LYS A 164 -19.00 -9.17 15.89
CA LYS A 164 -18.68 -8.14 14.87
C LYS A 164 -19.44 -6.80 15.03
N THR A 165 -20.20 -6.64 16.10
CA THR A 165 -21.07 -5.45 16.29
C THR A 165 -20.24 -4.19 16.48
N THR A 166 -19.17 -4.26 17.29
CA THR A 166 -18.26 -3.13 17.52
C THR A 166 -17.44 -2.85 16.26
N MET A 167 -16.90 -3.89 15.62
CA MET A 167 -16.10 -3.75 14.41
C MET A 167 -16.92 -3.18 13.24
N LYS A 168 -18.18 -3.61 13.07
CA LYS A 168 -19.08 -3.04 12.04
C LYS A 168 -19.22 -1.53 12.15
N LYS A 169 -19.27 -0.96 13.37
CA LYS A 169 -19.39 0.49 13.58
C LYS A 169 -18.16 1.26 13.07
N LEU A 170 -16.97 0.63 13.10
CA LEU A 170 -15.74 1.25 12.64
C LEU A 170 -15.69 1.39 11.11
N PHE A 171 -16.38 0.51 10.39
CA PHE A 171 -16.42 0.47 8.93
C PHE A 171 -17.68 1.10 8.32
N GLN A 172 -18.60 1.63 9.17
CA GLN A 172 -19.80 2.27 8.67
C GLN A 172 -19.51 3.70 8.18
N TRP A 173 -20.07 4.00 7.03
CA TRP A 173 -20.16 5.37 6.52
C TRP A 173 -21.20 6.14 7.34
N LYS A 174 -20.89 7.37 7.69
CA LYS A 174 -21.83 8.29 8.36
C LYS A 174 -22.49 9.22 7.36
#